data_f56408df345c7f0b3db6103f01d9f5e7
#
_entry.id   f56408df345c7f0b3db6103f01d9f5e7
#
_cell.length_a   1.000
_cell.length_b   1.000
_cell.length_c   1.000
_cell.angle_alpha   90.00
_cell.angle_beta   90.00
_cell.angle_gamma   90.00
#
_symmetry.space_group_name_H-M   'P 1'
#
loop_
_entity.id
_entity.type
_entity.pdbx_description
1 polymer ?
#
loop_
_entity_poly.entity_id
_entity_poly.type
_entity_poly.pdbx_seq_one_letter_code
_entity_poly.pdbx_strand_id
1 'polypeptide(L)'
;MLPKRKKGEKGSPLGKSYWRLWSAHAISNLGDGVSAIAYPWLASAVTRSPLLIALVAVASRLPWLVFTLPAGVITDRFDRRKIIVVMDSFRGFLALFVAVMVTIEANSLVKLDDVATTSNSQTNWMLYSVLVVTALLFGCAEVLRDNSAQTLLPSVVEEKQ
;
A
#
# COMPACT_ATOMS: atom_id res chain seq x y z
N MET A 1 -21.34 -36.67 22.30
CA MET A 1 -22.66 -36.37 21.71
C MET A 1 -22.50 -35.08 20.92
N LEU A 2 -22.29 -35.15 19.61
CA LEU A 2 -22.07 -33.97 18.74
C LEU A 2 -23.43 -33.35 18.39
N PRO A 3 -23.59 -32.01 18.48
CA PRO A 3 -24.85 -31.36 18.13
C PRO A 3 -25.13 -31.54 16.63
N LYS A 4 -26.31 -32.01 16.29
CA LYS A 4 -26.81 -32.19 14.92
C LYS A 4 -26.82 -30.84 14.19
N ARG A 5 -25.98 -30.70 13.16
CA ARG A 5 -25.96 -29.58 12.23
C ARG A 5 -27.32 -29.46 11.55
N LYS A 6 -28.06 -28.39 11.81
CA LYS A 6 -29.34 -28.10 11.13
C LYS A 6 -29.11 -27.88 9.65
N LYS A 7 -29.57 -28.82 8.83
CA LYS A 7 -29.54 -28.80 7.38
C LYS A 7 -30.64 -27.82 6.94
N GLY A 8 -30.29 -26.61 6.47
CA GLY A 8 -31.27 -25.72 5.87
C GLY A 8 -31.14 -24.22 6.09
N GLU A 9 -30.12 -23.71 6.77
CA GLU A 9 -29.91 -22.25 6.79
C GLU A 9 -29.22 -21.81 5.48
N LYS A 10 -30.05 -21.36 4.53
CA LYS A 10 -29.60 -20.52 3.42
C LYS A 10 -28.98 -19.28 4.05
N GLY A 11 -27.65 -19.13 3.96
CA GLY A 11 -26.94 -17.98 4.48
C GLY A 11 -27.66 -16.68 4.08
N SER A 12 -28.02 -15.86 5.05
CA SER A 12 -28.62 -14.55 4.80
C SER A 12 -27.72 -13.79 3.83
N PRO A 13 -28.28 -13.07 2.83
CA PRO A 13 -27.45 -12.35 1.86
C PRO A 13 -26.54 -11.38 2.60
N LEU A 14 -25.24 -11.44 2.31
CA LEU A 14 -24.21 -10.58 2.88
C LEU A 14 -24.67 -9.12 2.79
N GLY A 15 -24.79 -8.46 3.93
CA GLY A 15 -25.42 -7.15 4.01
C GLY A 15 -24.64 -6.07 3.22
N LYS A 16 -25.31 -4.97 2.86
CA LYS A 16 -24.70 -3.83 2.14
C LYS A 16 -23.39 -3.34 2.78
N SER A 17 -23.27 -3.43 4.11
CA SER A 17 -22.04 -3.07 4.84
C SER A 17 -20.86 -3.95 4.50
N TYR A 18 -21.07 -5.26 4.31
CA TYR A 18 -20.03 -6.19 3.87
C TYR A 18 -19.52 -5.83 2.47
N TRP A 19 -20.41 -5.60 1.51
CA TRP A 19 -20.02 -5.25 0.14
C TRP A 19 -19.26 -3.92 0.07
N ARG A 20 -19.66 -2.93 0.89
CA ARG A 20 -18.94 -1.64 0.98
C ARG A 20 -17.52 -1.82 1.55
N LEU A 21 -17.37 -2.63 2.60
CA LEU A 21 -16.06 -2.91 3.19
C LEU A 21 -15.19 -3.72 2.22
N TRP A 22 -15.76 -4.73 1.58
CA TRP A 22 -15.07 -5.58 0.62
C TRP A 22 -14.59 -4.77 -0.60
N SER A 23 -15.45 -3.93 -1.18
CA SER A 23 -15.07 -3.10 -2.32
C SER A 23 -14.00 -2.08 -1.97
N ALA A 24 -14.09 -1.44 -0.81
CA ALA A 24 -13.05 -0.53 -0.32
C ALA A 24 -11.71 -1.25 -0.17
N HIS A 25 -11.72 -2.45 0.40
CA HIS A 25 -10.52 -3.28 0.56
C HIS A 25 -9.94 -3.73 -0.79
N ALA A 26 -10.79 -4.15 -1.72
CA ALA A 26 -10.37 -4.56 -3.07
C ALA A 26 -9.73 -3.40 -3.84
N ILE A 27 -10.31 -2.19 -3.79
CA ILE A 27 -9.77 -0.99 -4.44
C ILE A 27 -8.42 -0.60 -3.83
N SER A 28 -8.30 -0.65 -2.50
CA SER A 28 -7.05 -0.33 -1.82
C SER A 28 -5.95 -1.33 -2.18
N ASN A 29 -6.23 -2.63 -2.18
CA ASN A 29 -5.26 -3.66 -2.59
C ASN A 29 -4.84 -3.53 -4.06
N LEU A 30 -5.75 -3.09 -4.93
CA LEU A 30 -5.41 -2.80 -6.32
C LEU A 30 -4.39 -1.64 -6.38
N GLY A 31 -4.61 -0.59 -5.59
CA GLY A 31 -3.67 0.53 -5.45
C GLY A 31 -2.31 0.07 -4.95
N ASP A 32 -2.26 -0.89 -4.02
CA ASP A 32 -1.02 -1.48 -3.51
C ASP A 32 -0.26 -2.23 -4.60
N GLY A 33 -0.97 -3.02 -5.40
CA GLY A 33 -0.39 -3.71 -6.55
C GLY A 33 0.19 -2.75 -7.58
N VAL A 34 -0.51 -1.66 -7.89
CA VAL A 34 -0.01 -0.61 -8.80
C VAL A 34 1.23 0.06 -8.20
N SER A 35 1.22 0.40 -6.92
CA SER A 35 2.34 1.06 -6.25
C SER A 35 3.59 0.18 -6.20
N ALA A 36 3.42 -1.13 -5.98
CA ALA A 36 4.52 -2.10 -5.95
C ALA A 36 5.31 -2.16 -7.27
N ILE A 37 4.67 -1.85 -8.39
CA ILE A 37 5.29 -1.78 -9.71
C ILE A 37 5.75 -0.35 -10.01
N ALA A 38 4.95 0.65 -9.68
CA ALA A 38 5.19 2.05 -10.01
C ALA A 38 6.45 2.61 -9.35
N TYR A 39 6.71 2.31 -8.06
CA TYR A 39 7.88 2.82 -7.36
C TYR A 39 9.22 2.36 -7.95
N PRO A 40 9.47 1.06 -8.19
CA PRO A 40 10.70 0.62 -8.86
C PRO A 40 10.81 1.15 -10.30
N TRP A 41 9.68 1.28 -11.00
CA TRP A 41 9.66 1.83 -12.36
C TRP A 41 10.04 3.30 -12.38
N LEU A 42 9.47 4.12 -11.49
CA LEU A 42 9.86 5.52 -11.32
C LEU A 42 11.33 5.64 -10.90
N ALA A 43 11.82 4.76 -10.01
CA ALA A 43 13.22 4.74 -9.65
C ALA A 43 14.13 4.50 -10.87
N SER A 44 13.72 3.64 -11.81
CA SER A 44 14.48 3.40 -13.05
C SER A 44 14.53 4.61 -13.98
N ALA A 45 13.55 5.50 -13.90
CA ALA A 45 13.56 6.77 -14.63
C ALA A 45 14.45 7.86 -13.99
N VAL A 46 14.72 7.73 -12.68
CA VAL A 46 15.50 8.70 -11.88
C VAL A 46 16.97 8.30 -11.76
N THR A 47 17.28 7.00 -11.80
CA THR A 47 18.63 6.48 -11.65
C THR A 47 18.90 5.32 -12.58
N ARG A 48 20.17 5.13 -12.98
CA ARG A 48 20.63 3.99 -13.78
C ARG A 48 21.32 2.92 -12.95
N SER A 49 21.47 3.12 -11.66
CA SER A 49 22.06 2.13 -10.77
C SER A 49 21.04 1.06 -10.37
N PRO A 50 21.26 -0.23 -10.76
CA PRO A 50 20.38 -1.33 -10.34
C PRO A 50 20.26 -1.46 -8.83
N LEU A 51 21.31 -1.12 -8.10
CA LEU A 51 21.34 -1.14 -6.64
C LEU A 51 20.38 -0.10 -6.05
N LEU A 52 20.36 1.12 -6.59
CA LEU A 52 19.48 2.18 -6.12
C LEU A 52 18.01 1.86 -6.44
N ILE A 53 17.73 1.25 -7.59
CA ILE A 53 16.38 0.78 -7.94
C ILE A 53 15.92 -0.31 -6.95
N ALA A 54 16.80 -1.29 -6.67
CA ALA A 54 16.50 -2.33 -5.69
C ALA A 54 16.28 -1.77 -4.28
N LEU A 55 17.02 -0.73 -3.87
CA LEU A 55 16.83 -0.08 -2.57
C LEU A 55 15.44 0.55 -2.42
N VAL A 56 14.86 1.13 -3.46
CA VAL A 56 13.48 1.65 -3.42
C VAL A 56 12.48 0.52 -3.20
N ALA A 57 12.66 -0.62 -3.89
CA ALA A 57 11.81 -1.79 -3.68
C ALA A 57 11.95 -2.38 -2.26
N VAL A 58 13.16 -2.42 -1.71
CA VAL A 58 13.42 -2.82 -0.32
C VAL A 58 12.79 -1.83 0.65
N ALA A 59 12.93 -0.52 0.42
CA ALA A 59 12.36 0.52 1.27
C ALA A 59 10.83 0.40 1.41
N SER A 60 10.12 0.04 0.33
CA SER A 60 8.67 -0.16 0.39
C SER A 60 8.26 -1.40 1.22
N ARG A 61 9.12 -2.41 1.32
CA ARG A 61 8.85 -3.67 2.05
C ARG A 61 9.44 -3.72 3.46
N LEU A 62 10.45 -2.89 3.73
CA LEU A 62 11.13 -2.84 5.03
C LEU A 62 10.15 -2.59 6.21
N PRO A 63 9.15 -1.71 6.11
CA PRO A 63 8.19 -1.49 7.18
C PRO A 63 7.43 -2.75 7.60
N TRP A 64 7.13 -3.65 6.67
CA TRP A 64 6.50 -4.94 6.98
C TRP A 64 7.31 -5.76 7.98
N LEU A 65 8.63 -5.78 7.81
CA LEU A 65 9.53 -6.54 8.67
C LEU A 65 9.64 -5.93 10.07
N VAL A 66 9.71 -4.59 10.16
CA VAL A 66 10.00 -3.88 11.40
C VAL A 66 8.71 -3.51 12.16
N PHE A 67 7.65 -3.08 11.45
CA PHE A 67 6.46 -2.49 12.06
C PHE A 67 5.30 -3.46 12.25
N THR A 68 5.37 -4.72 11.79
CA THR A 68 4.26 -5.67 11.95
C THR A 68 3.90 -5.90 13.42
N LEU A 69 4.89 -6.08 14.30
CA LEU A 69 4.64 -6.27 15.74
C LEU A 69 4.15 -4.99 16.43
N PRO A 70 4.80 -3.82 16.30
CA PRO A 70 4.29 -2.57 16.87
C PRO A 70 2.92 -2.16 16.32
N ALA A 71 2.64 -2.43 15.04
CA ALA A 71 1.36 -2.12 14.41
C ALA A 71 0.20 -2.87 15.07
N GLY A 72 0.39 -4.13 15.48
CA GLY A 72 -0.60 -4.90 16.24
C GLY A 72 -0.99 -4.18 17.54
N VAL A 73 -0.01 -3.73 18.31
CA VAL A 73 -0.25 -3.00 19.57
C VAL A 73 -0.98 -1.67 19.34
N ILE A 74 -0.66 -0.97 18.27
CA ILE A 74 -1.31 0.29 17.90
C ILE A 74 -2.77 0.03 17.51
N THR A 75 -3.02 -0.96 16.66
CA THR A 75 -4.37 -1.30 16.18
C THR A 75 -5.30 -1.79 17.29
N ASP A 76 -4.75 -2.37 18.37
CA ASP A 76 -5.54 -2.78 19.52
C ASP A 76 -5.97 -1.62 20.44
N ARG A 77 -5.22 -0.49 20.41
CA ARG A 77 -5.50 0.69 21.24
C ARG A 77 -6.41 1.71 20.58
N PHE A 78 -6.49 1.73 19.27
CA PHE A 78 -7.24 2.73 18.50
C PHE A 78 -8.41 2.12 17.74
N ASP A 79 -9.37 2.95 17.38
CA ASP A 79 -10.49 2.55 16.53
C ASP A 79 -9.98 2.13 15.13
N ARG A 80 -10.06 0.82 14.87
CA ARG A 80 -9.57 0.18 13.64
C ARG A 80 -10.13 0.81 12.37
N ARG A 81 -11.40 1.24 12.41
CA ARG A 81 -12.04 1.89 11.28
C ARG A 81 -11.42 3.25 10.97
N LYS A 82 -11.08 4.01 12.02
CA LYS A 82 -10.41 5.31 11.87
C LYS A 82 -9.00 5.12 11.32
N ILE A 83 -8.26 4.12 11.81
CA ILE A 83 -6.93 3.81 11.29
C ILE A 83 -6.98 3.53 9.79
N ILE A 84 -7.89 2.67 9.31
CA ILE A 84 -8.03 2.35 7.89
C ILE A 84 -8.27 3.61 7.07
N VAL A 85 -9.24 4.45 7.46
CA VAL A 85 -9.60 5.66 6.71
C VAL A 85 -8.44 6.67 6.69
N VAL A 86 -7.76 6.86 7.82
CA VAL A 86 -6.62 7.78 7.92
C VAL A 86 -5.45 7.28 7.08
N MET A 87 -5.13 5.99 7.17
CA MET A 87 -4.00 5.41 6.41
C MET A 87 -4.28 5.40 4.90
N ASP A 88 -5.50 5.05 4.46
CA ASP A 88 -5.87 5.11 3.05
C ASP A 88 -5.84 6.56 2.51
N SER A 89 -6.31 7.54 3.30
CA SER A 89 -6.23 8.96 2.93
C SER A 89 -4.78 9.44 2.84
N PHE A 90 -3.95 9.05 3.80
CA PHE A 90 -2.52 9.40 3.83
C PHE A 90 -1.78 8.80 2.62
N ARG A 91 -2.07 7.56 2.25
CA ARG A 91 -1.50 6.91 1.06
C ARG A 91 -1.94 7.59 -0.23
N GLY A 92 -3.22 7.97 -0.33
CA GLY A 92 -3.73 8.77 -1.44
C GLY A 92 -3.00 10.11 -1.57
N PHE A 93 -2.75 10.79 -0.45
CA PHE A 93 -1.96 12.03 -0.42
C PHE A 93 -0.52 11.80 -0.87
N LEU A 94 0.15 10.75 -0.38
CA LEU A 94 1.52 10.42 -0.80
C LEU A 94 1.60 10.12 -2.30
N ALA A 95 0.64 9.36 -2.83
CA ALA A 95 0.58 9.06 -4.26
C ALA A 95 0.40 10.32 -5.11
N LEU A 96 -0.49 11.23 -4.70
CA LEU A 96 -0.69 12.51 -5.35
C LEU A 96 0.57 13.38 -5.27
N PHE A 97 1.22 13.42 -4.11
CA PHE A 97 2.46 14.16 -3.92
C PHE A 97 3.57 13.67 -4.86
N VAL A 98 3.77 12.35 -4.96
CA VAL A 98 4.74 11.77 -5.89
C VAL A 98 4.37 12.09 -7.34
N ALA A 99 3.09 11.98 -7.72
CA ALA A 99 2.63 12.31 -9.06
C ALA A 99 2.92 13.78 -9.42
N VAL A 100 2.68 14.72 -8.51
CA VAL A 100 3.00 16.14 -8.68
C VAL A 100 4.51 16.36 -8.83
N MET A 101 5.32 15.76 -7.97
CA MET A 101 6.78 15.86 -8.05
C MET A 101 7.32 15.33 -9.38
N VAL A 102 6.84 14.17 -9.81
CA VAL A 102 7.22 13.57 -11.10
C VAL A 102 6.79 14.47 -12.28
N THR A 103 5.63 15.10 -12.23
CA THR A 103 5.18 15.99 -13.30
C THR A 103 5.98 17.31 -13.36
N ILE A 104 6.37 17.86 -12.22
CA ILE A 104 7.23 19.04 -12.15
C ILE A 104 8.62 18.74 -12.74
N GLU A 105 9.17 17.60 -12.40
CA GLU A 105 10.50 17.14 -12.84
C GLU A 105 10.48 16.36 -14.17
N ALA A 106 9.32 16.29 -14.83
CA ALA A 106 9.16 15.48 -16.07
C ALA A 106 10.19 15.78 -17.16
N ASN A 107 10.67 17.03 -17.24
CA ASN A 107 11.69 17.44 -18.19
C ASN A 107 13.11 16.96 -17.83
N SER A 108 13.34 16.61 -16.56
CA SER A 108 14.61 16.07 -16.06
C SER A 108 14.65 14.53 -16.08
N LEU A 109 13.49 13.89 -16.28
CA LEU A 109 13.39 12.45 -16.38
C LEU A 109 13.84 11.95 -17.74
N VAL A 110 14.61 10.87 -17.76
CA VAL A 110 15.03 10.24 -19.00
C VAL A 110 13.83 9.62 -19.70
N LYS A 111 13.59 10.02 -20.96
CA LYS A 111 12.54 9.43 -21.79
C LYS A 111 12.82 7.92 -21.96
N LEU A 112 11.77 7.12 -21.94
CA LEU A 112 11.86 5.66 -22.06
C LEU A 112 12.57 5.21 -23.35
N ASP A 113 12.43 5.97 -24.42
CA ASP A 113 13.07 5.69 -25.71
C ASP A 113 14.59 5.89 -25.67
N ASP A 114 15.11 6.72 -24.77
CA ASP A 114 16.54 7.01 -24.60
C ASP A 114 17.22 6.11 -23.55
N VAL A 115 16.46 5.20 -22.92
CA VAL A 115 16.96 4.31 -21.85
C VAL A 115 18.13 3.44 -22.34
N ALA A 116 18.10 3.00 -23.60
CA ALA A 116 19.12 2.12 -24.18
C ALA A 116 20.42 2.85 -24.58
N THR A 117 20.36 4.17 -24.80
CA THR A 117 21.48 4.94 -25.36
C THR A 117 22.21 5.80 -24.36
N THR A 118 21.57 6.14 -23.22
CA THR A 118 22.14 7.08 -22.24
C THR A 118 22.73 6.34 -21.03
N SER A 119 23.90 5.76 -21.20
CA SER A 119 24.62 5.09 -20.09
C SER A 119 25.19 6.04 -19.01
N ASN A 120 25.07 7.35 -19.19
CA ASN A 120 25.75 8.36 -18.36
C ASN A 120 24.83 9.44 -17.77
N SER A 121 23.53 9.15 -17.56
CA SER A 121 22.66 10.12 -16.88
C SER A 121 22.94 10.12 -15.37
N GLN A 122 23.25 11.30 -14.84
CA GLN A 122 23.45 11.49 -13.40
C GLN A 122 22.13 11.22 -12.68
N THR A 123 22.21 10.53 -11.53
CA THR A 123 21.07 10.29 -10.65
C THR A 123 20.53 11.62 -10.12
N ASN A 124 19.23 11.88 -10.29
CA ASN A 124 18.56 13.00 -9.63
C ASN A 124 18.33 12.64 -8.15
N TRP A 125 19.29 13.01 -7.30
CA TRP A 125 19.29 12.68 -5.89
C TRP A 125 18.10 13.26 -5.12
N MET A 126 17.60 14.42 -5.53
CA MET A 126 16.42 15.03 -4.92
C MET A 126 15.18 14.15 -5.13
N LEU A 127 14.89 13.80 -6.38
CA LEU A 127 13.73 12.98 -6.72
C LEU A 127 13.89 11.55 -6.18
N TYR A 128 15.10 11.00 -6.20
CA TYR A 128 15.41 9.69 -5.63
C TYR A 128 15.13 9.64 -4.13
N SER A 129 15.57 10.66 -3.36
CA SER A 129 15.31 10.72 -1.92
C SER A 129 13.81 10.85 -1.61
N VAL A 130 13.07 11.61 -2.40
CA VAL A 130 11.60 11.71 -2.29
C VAL A 130 10.96 10.35 -2.52
N LEU A 131 11.39 9.60 -3.54
CA LEU A 131 10.86 8.25 -3.81
C LEU A 131 11.14 7.27 -2.66
N VAL A 132 12.36 7.26 -2.11
CA VAL A 132 12.72 6.38 -0.98
C VAL A 132 11.89 6.71 0.26
N VAL A 133 11.79 8.00 0.62
CA VAL A 133 11.03 8.43 1.80
C VAL A 133 9.54 8.13 1.65
N THR A 134 8.97 8.44 0.49
CA THR A 134 7.54 8.16 0.24
C THR A 134 7.25 6.67 0.16
N ALA A 135 8.17 5.83 -0.37
CA ALA A 135 8.05 4.38 -0.37
C ALA A 135 8.04 3.80 1.07
N LEU A 136 8.92 4.29 1.94
CA LEU A 136 8.94 3.91 3.37
C LEU A 136 7.63 4.31 4.07
N LEU A 137 7.18 5.54 3.90
CA LEU A 137 5.95 6.04 4.51
C LEU A 137 4.72 5.29 4.00
N PHE A 138 4.68 4.97 2.71
CA PHE A 138 3.63 4.19 2.08
C PHE A 138 3.58 2.78 2.69
N GLY A 139 4.73 2.10 2.82
CA GLY A 139 4.82 0.80 3.46
C GLY A 139 4.42 0.81 4.94
N CYS A 140 4.76 1.86 5.71
CA CYS A 140 4.30 2.00 7.10
C CYS A 140 2.76 2.12 7.19
N ALA A 141 2.17 2.92 6.31
CA ALA A 141 0.72 3.09 6.25
C ALA A 141 0.01 1.79 5.82
N GLU A 142 0.59 1.05 4.87
CA GLU A 142 0.11 -0.27 4.42
C GLU A 142 0.05 -1.26 5.58
N VAL A 143 1.14 -1.39 6.37
CA VAL A 143 1.19 -2.30 7.52
C VAL A 143 0.12 -1.98 8.57
N LEU A 144 -0.04 -0.71 8.95
CA LEU A 144 -1.06 -0.29 9.92
C LEU A 144 -2.48 -0.55 9.42
N ARG A 145 -2.73 -0.25 8.16
CA ARG A 145 -4.02 -0.48 7.51
C ARG A 145 -4.37 -1.97 7.45
N ASP A 146 -3.44 -2.81 7.03
CA ASP A 146 -3.68 -4.25 6.84
C ASP A 146 -3.86 -4.99 8.16
N ASN A 147 -3.09 -4.66 9.19
CA ASN A 147 -3.31 -5.18 10.54
C ASN A 147 -4.71 -4.80 11.07
N SER A 148 -5.15 -3.55 10.82
CA SER A 148 -6.49 -3.11 11.21
C SER A 148 -7.60 -3.81 10.43
N ALA A 149 -7.41 -4.08 9.14
CA ALA A 149 -8.39 -4.72 8.27
C ALA A 149 -8.56 -6.21 8.61
N GLN A 150 -7.46 -6.94 8.86
CA GLN A 150 -7.51 -8.36 9.22
C GLN A 150 -8.27 -8.62 10.52
N THR A 151 -8.18 -7.71 11.48
CA THR A 151 -8.88 -7.83 12.77
C THR A 151 -10.35 -7.39 12.72
N LEU A 152 -10.78 -6.66 11.69
CA LEU A 152 -12.19 -6.25 11.50
C LEU A 152 -13.04 -7.33 10.82
N LEU A 153 -12.47 -8.15 9.95
CA LEU A 153 -13.19 -9.15 9.17
C LEU A 153 -13.96 -10.16 10.04
N PRO A 154 -13.38 -10.75 11.10
CA PRO A 154 -14.10 -11.69 11.98
C PRO A 154 -15.30 -11.04 12.67
N SER A 155 -15.16 -9.81 13.15
CA SER A 155 -16.22 -9.12 13.91
C SER A 155 -17.48 -8.82 13.09
N VAL A 156 -17.34 -8.61 11.78
CA VAL A 156 -18.49 -8.36 10.89
C VAL A 156 -19.23 -9.65 10.52
N VAL A 157 -18.56 -10.81 10.61
CA VAL A 157 -19.15 -12.14 10.33
C VAL A 157 -19.82 -12.73 11.57
N GLU A 158 -19.23 -12.55 12.77
CA GLU A 158 -19.77 -13.10 14.03
C GLU A 158 -21.05 -12.40 14.50
N GLU A 159 -21.26 -11.13 14.16
CA GLU A 159 -22.47 -10.37 14.56
C GLU A 159 -23.77 -10.86 13.86
N LYS A 160 -23.69 -11.86 12.97
CA LYS A 160 -24.81 -12.38 12.16
C LYS A 160 -25.03 -13.90 12.29
N GLN A 161 -24.39 -14.57 13.24
CA GLN A 161 -24.70 -15.96 13.63
C GLN A 161 -25.42 -16.01 14.99
#